data_223f606ba4175cbee651b2843f202182
#
_entry.id   223f606ba4175cbee651b2843f202182
#
_cell.length_a   1.000
_cell.length_b   1.000
_cell.length_c   1.000
_cell.angle_alpha   90.00
_cell.angle_beta   90.00
_cell.angle_gamma   90.00
#
_symmetry.space_group_name_H-M   'P 1'
#
loop_
_entity.id
_entity.type
_entity.pdbx_description
1 polymer ?
#
loop_
_entity_poly.entity_id
_entity_poly.type
_entity_poly.pdbx_seq_one_letter_code
_entity_poly.pdbx_strand_id
1 'polypeptide(L)'
;MSEFSSRVDRAAGSSNQTRRAYELIRSLIRSGFLVNDEQLVEERLVKAMGIPRSPVREALRQLALEGLVERRQRTGTRVRRDYFQVPVDDILPWRTPPGFAVRRTDNRIVPSTPAIRAHLGTSDDQVGLVEHVFEHITGDGSEPLGVRIAYYRSRYTQPRSWQSCPSLADAFALVYGVPLGDVETVIDAVACDSETAALLRVREGSPVLMREQILRDAEGTVQEYTFSHYRADRVSFPLGREPESPGGLVVA
;
A
#
# COMPACT_ATOMS: atom_id res chain seq x y z
N MET A 1 -12.36 40.64 26.08
CA MET A 1 -11.28 39.59 25.95
C MET A 1 -11.79 38.17 26.17
N SER A 2 -12.88 37.94 26.89
CA SER A 2 -13.39 36.58 27.23
C SER A 2 -14.09 35.86 26.07
N GLU A 3 -14.80 36.53 25.16
CA GLU A 3 -15.50 35.86 24.04
C GLU A 3 -14.59 35.39 22.90
N PHE A 4 -13.47 36.09 22.66
CA PHE A 4 -12.50 35.70 21.63
C PHE A 4 -11.73 34.43 22.04
N SER A 5 -11.35 34.31 23.32
CA SER A 5 -10.71 33.11 23.87
C SER A 5 -11.62 31.87 23.79
N SER A 6 -12.91 32.04 24.12
CA SER A 6 -13.88 30.94 24.09
C SER A 6 -14.23 30.44 22.67
N ARG A 7 -14.08 31.31 21.64
CA ARG A 7 -14.23 30.93 20.22
C ARG A 7 -13.02 30.17 19.70
N VAL A 8 -11.80 30.59 20.10
CA VAL A 8 -10.54 29.91 19.71
C VAL A 8 -10.49 28.53 20.34
N ASP A 9 -10.85 28.38 21.61
CA ASP A 9 -10.87 27.07 22.30
C ASP A 9 -11.92 26.11 21.72
N ARG A 10 -13.12 26.61 21.35
CA ARG A 10 -14.13 25.81 20.66
C ARG A 10 -13.71 25.40 19.24
N ALA A 11 -13.05 26.30 18.50
CA ALA A 11 -12.55 26.00 17.16
C ALA A 11 -11.41 24.96 17.23
N ALA A 12 -10.49 25.10 18.18
CA ALA A 12 -9.42 24.11 18.42
C ALA A 12 -9.98 22.74 18.85
N GLY A 13 -10.99 22.71 19.73
CA GLY A 13 -11.67 21.49 20.15
C GLY A 13 -12.41 20.81 19.00
N SER A 14 -13.09 21.58 18.14
CA SER A 14 -13.77 21.05 16.95
C SER A 14 -12.79 20.50 15.90
N SER A 15 -11.67 21.19 15.66
CA SER A 15 -10.61 20.72 14.75
C SER A 15 -9.99 19.40 15.21
N ASN A 16 -9.75 19.25 16.51
CA ASN A 16 -9.22 18.00 17.08
C ASN A 16 -10.23 16.84 16.95
N GLN A 17 -11.53 17.11 17.17
CA GLN A 17 -12.57 16.09 17.01
C GLN A 17 -12.76 15.68 15.56
N THR A 18 -12.65 16.61 14.60
CA THR A 18 -12.70 16.30 13.16
C THR A 18 -11.53 15.41 12.74
N ARG A 19 -10.30 15.76 13.16
CA ARG A 19 -9.11 14.94 12.90
C ARG A 19 -9.26 13.54 13.49
N ARG A 20 -9.72 13.43 14.73
CA ARG A 20 -9.96 12.15 15.39
C ARG A 20 -11.01 11.31 14.66
N ALA A 21 -12.11 11.91 14.22
CA ALA A 21 -13.12 11.22 13.42
C ALA A 21 -12.55 10.72 12.09
N TYR A 22 -11.79 11.57 11.40
CA TYR A 22 -11.11 11.23 10.14
C TYR A 22 -10.16 10.03 10.31
N GLU A 23 -9.26 10.09 11.31
CA GLU A 23 -8.30 9.02 11.58
C GLU A 23 -8.98 7.69 11.91
N LEU A 24 -10.04 7.71 12.72
CA LEU A 24 -10.80 6.51 13.09
C LEU A 24 -11.52 5.91 11.88
N ILE A 25 -12.25 6.71 11.10
CA ILE A 25 -12.98 6.19 9.92
C ILE A 25 -11.98 5.65 8.88
N ARG A 26 -10.91 6.39 8.61
CA ARG A 26 -9.85 5.94 7.70
C ARG A 26 -9.22 4.63 8.16
N SER A 27 -8.98 4.49 9.46
CA SER A 27 -8.46 3.24 10.04
C SER A 27 -9.41 2.06 9.85
N LEU A 28 -10.73 2.26 10.05
CA LEU A 28 -11.75 1.22 9.84
C LEU A 28 -11.84 0.79 8.37
N ILE A 29 -11.70 1.73 7.41
CA ILE A 29 -11.64 1.40 5.98
C ILE A 29 -10.35 0.63 5.67
N ARG A 30 -9.20 1.12 6.12
CA ARG A 30 -7.90 0.51 5.84
C ARG A 30 -7.78 -0.91 6.42
N SER A 31 -8.32 -1.14 7.60
CA SER A 31 -8.29 -2.46 8.26
C SER A 31 -9.32 -3.45 7.72
N GLY A 32 -10.20 -3.02 6.79
CA GLY A 32 -11.24 -3.85 6.23
C GLY A 32 -12.46 -4.06 7.14
N PHE A 33 -12.57 -3.32 8.27
CA PHE A 33 -13.79 -3.29 9.09
C PHE A 33 -14.96 -2.64 8.35
N LEU A 34 -14.66 -1.65 7.51
CA LEU A 34 -15.61 -1.03 6.59
C LEU A 34 -15.17 -1.42 5.18
N VAL A 35 -15.97 -2.27 4.56
CA VAL A 35 -15.66 -2.85 3.24
C VAL A 35 -16.16 -1.96 2.09
N ASN A 36 -15.66 -2.21 0.88
CA ASN A 36 -16.09 -1.48 -0.31
C ASN A 36 -17.61 -1.60 -0.51
N ASP A 37 -18.22 -0.50 -0.94
CA ASP A 37 -19.67 -0.30 -1.12
C ASP A 37 -20.51 -0.36 0.17
N GLU A 38 -19.89 -0.52 1.34
CA GLU A 38 -20.60 -0.45 2.62
C GLU A 38 -21.15 0.96 2.86
N GLN A 39 -22.42 1.02 3.31
CA GLN A 39 -23.08 2.28 3.61
C GLN A 39 -22.67 2.81 4.98
N LEU A 40 -22.11 4.02 5.02
CA LEU A 40 -21.73 4.74 6.23
C LEU A 40 -22.90 5.58 6.75
N VAL A 41 -23.51 5.14 7.84
CA VAL A 41 -24.60 5.86 8.51
C VAL A 41 -24.01 6.79 9.56
N GLU A 42 -24.18 8.12 9.39
CA GLU A 42 -23.61 9.14 10.28
C GLU A 42 -23.96 8.87 11.76
N GLU A 43 -25.21 8.53 12.07
CA GLU A 43 -25.67 8.24 13.44
C GLU A 43 -24.92 7.05 14.07
N ARG A 44 -24.66 6.01 13.29
CA ARG A 44 -23.89 4.85 13.78
C ARG A 44 -22.43 5.23 14.06
N LEU A 45 -21.80 6.01 13.20
CA LEU A 45 -20.45 6.52 13.41
C LEU A 45 -20.35 7.42 14.64
N VAL A 46 -21.31 8.34 14.82
CA VAL A 46 -21.42 9.20 16.00
C VAL A 46 -21.51 8.36 17.29
N LYS A 47 -22.38 7.36 17.31
CA LYS A 47 -22.56 6.47 18.45
C LYS A 47 -21.30 5.63 18.73
N ALA A 48 -20.71 5.04 17.70
CA ALA A 48 -19.55 4.18 17.82
C ALA A 48 -18.28 4.92 18.30
N MET A 49 -18.08 6.15 17.84
CA MET A 49 -16.88 6.94 18.14
C MET A 49 -17.04 7.89 19.33
N GLY A 50 -18.27 8.16 19.78
CA GLY A 50 -18.54 9.18 20.79
C GLY A 50 -18.17 10.60 20.35
N ILE A 51 -18.16 10.88 19.03
CA ILE A 51 -17.81 12.17 18.45
C ILE A 51 -19.07 12.84 17.92
N PRO A 52 -19.26 14.16 18.16
CA PRO A 52 -20.45 14.89 17.68
C PRO A 52 -20.62 14.81 16.16
N ARG A 53 -21.87 15.00 15.69
CA ARG A 53 -22.23 14.85 14.27
C ARG A 53 -21.47 15.79 13.33
N SER A 54 -21.25 17.05 13.74
CA SER A 54 -20.57 18.04 12.87
C SER A 54 -19.14 17.64 12.52
N PRO A 55 -18.23 17.27 13.46
CA PRO A 55 -16.92 16.70 13.18
C PRO A 55 -16.95 15.43 12.31
N VAL A 56 -17.90 14.51 12.56
CA VAL A 56 -18.04 13.30 11.74
C VAL A 56 -18.38 13.63 10.29
N ARG A 57 -19.30 14.56 10.06
CA ARG A 57 -19.67 15.02 8.70
C ARG A 57 -18.51 15.68 7.97
N GLU A 58 -17.72 16.48 8.69
CA GLU A 58 -16.53 17.13 8.10
C GLU A 58 -15.44 16.10 7.78
N ALA A 59 -15.21 15.11 8.65
CA ALA A 59 -14.30 13.99 8.37
C ALA A 59 -14.74 13.20 7.12
N LEU A 60 -16.03 12.86 7.00
CA LEU A 60 -16.57 12.19 5.80
C LEU A 60 -16.44 13.07 4.54
N ARG A 61 -16.51 14.40 4.67
CA ARG A 61 -16.25 15.31 3.54
C ARG A 61 -14.79 15.24 3.09
N GLN A 62 -13.85 15.23 4.02
CA GLN A 62 -12.42 15.10 3.71
C GLN A 62 -12.12 13.74 3.05
N LEU A 63 -12.64 12.65 3.61
CA LEU A 63 -12.49 11.31 3.03
C LEU A 63 -13.12 11.21 1.63
N ALA A 64 -14.17 11.96 1.35
CA ALA A 64 -14.77 12.02 0.02
C ALA A 64 -13.89 12.79 -0.98
N LEU A 65 -13.20 13.85 -0.56
CA LEU A 65 -12.22 14.57 -1.40
C LEU A 65 -11.02 13.67 -1.75
N GLU A 66 -10.63 12.76 -0.85
CA GLU A 66 -9.59 11.75 -1.07
C GLU A 66 -10.10 10.55 -1.89
N GLY A 67 -11.43 10.48 -2.13
CA GLY A 67 -12.06 9.41 -2.87
C GLY A 67 -12.13 8.08 -2.12
N LEU A 68 -11.93 8.07 -0.80
CA LEU A 68 -12.09 6.88 0.05
C LEU A 68 -13.56 6.55 0.29
N VAL A 69 -14.41 7.56 0.26
CA VAL A 69 -15.87 7.41 0.33
C VAL A 69 -16.53 8.22 -0.77
N GLU A 70 -17.71 7.80 -1.20
CA GLU A 70 -18.55 8.55 -2.12
C GLU A 70 -19.81 9.02 -1.41
N ARG A 71 -20.14 10.29 -1.60
CA ARG A 71 -21.38 10.88 -1.10
C ARG A 71 -22.38 10.99 -2.25
N ARG A 72 -23.45 10.23 -2.18
CA ARG A 72 -24.54 10.29 -3.14
C ARG A 72 -25.77 10.95 -2.53
N GLN A 73 -26.37 11.87 -3.26
CA GLN A 73 -27.64 12.47 -2.85
C GLN A 73 -28.71 11.38 -2.70
N ARG A 74 -29.42 11.36 -1.58
CA ARG A 74 -30.48 10.41 -1.22
C ARG A 74 -30.03 8.98 -0.82
N THR A 75 -28.86 8.53 -1.21
CA THR A 75 -28.35 7.17 -0.87
C THR A 75 -27.27 7.17 0.20
N GLY A 76 -26.85 8.37 0.66
CA GLY A 76 -25.88 8.51 1.76
C GLY A 76 -24.43 8.42 1.34
N THR A 77 -23.57 8.05 2.27
CA THR A 77 -22.14 7.91 2.06
C THR A 77 -21.80 6.41 1.98
N ARG A 78 -20.96 6.02 1.02
CA ARG A 78 -20.48 4.64 0.87
C ARG A 78 -18.96 4.61 0.78
N VAL A 79 -18.36 3.53 1.27
CA VAL A 79 -16.93 3.24 1.07
C VAL A 79 -16.68 2.95 -0.41
N ARG A 80 -15.61 3.54 -0.97
CA ARG A 80 -15.31 3.44 -2.41
C ARG A 80 -13.94 2.85 -2.73
N ARG A 81 -13.12 2.63 -1.73
CA ARG A 81 -11.78 2.08 -1.93
C ARG A 81 -11.44 1.10 -0.85
N ASP A 82 -10.97 -0.06 -1.27
CA ASP A 82 -10.29 -1.02 -0.43
C ASP A 82 -8.79 -0.73 -0.42
N TYR A 83 -8.17 -0.92 0.73
CA TYR A 83 -6.72 -0.92 0.85
C TYR A 83 -6.18 -2.33 0.68
N PHE A 84 -5.12 -2.45 -0.12
CA PHE A 84 -4.33 -3.66 -0.20
C PHE A 84 -3.29 -3.64 0.93
N GLN A 85 -3.38 -4.61 1.82
CA GLN A 85 -2.45 -4.73 2.93
C GLN A 85 -1.32 -5.67 2.52
N VAL A 86 -0.16 -5.10 2.21
CA VAL A 86 1.06 -5.83 1.86
C VAL A 86 1.96 -5.86 3.09
N PRO A 87 2.33 -7.04 3.63
CA PRO A 87 3.29 -7.11 4.73
C PRO A 87 4.59 -6.40 4.38
N VAL A 88 5.25 -5.83 5.38
CA VAL A 88 6.49 -5.06 5.16
C VAL A 88 7.60 -5.93 4.55
N ASP A 89 7.64 -7.19 4.95
CA ASP A 89 8.60 -8.23 4.55
C ASP A 89 8.13 -9.12 3.40
N ASP A 90 6.97 -8.82 2.80
CA ASP A 90 6.44 -9.55 1.64
C ASP A 90 6.19 -8.59 0.46
N ILE A 91 5.99 -9.14 -0.73
CA ILE A 91 5.60 -8.40 -1.94
C ILE A 91 4.15 -8.63 -2.33
N LEU A 92 3.50 -9.61 -1.71
CA LEU A 92 2.12 -9.97 -1.96
C LEU A 92 1.22 -9.52 -0.80
N PRO A 93 -0.04 -9.15 -1.04
CA PRO A 93 -0.99 -8.87 0.04
C PRO A 93 -1.25 -10.12 0.88
N TRP A 94 -1.49 -9.96 2.18
CA TRP A 94 -1.91 -11.07 3.06
C TRP A 94 -3.13 -11.84 2.53
N ARG A 95 -4.06 -11.09 1.96
CA ARG A 95 -5.20 -11.65 1.22
C ARG A 95 -5.12 -11.15 -0.20
N THR A 96 -4.78 -12.05 -1.09
CA THR A 96 -4.82 -11.75 -2.51
C THR A 96 -6.27 -11.66 -2.95
N PRO A 97 -6.83 -10.46 -3.16
CA PRO A 97 -8.22 -10.34 -3.57
C PRO A 97 -8.39 -10.88 -4.99
N PRO A 98 -9.61 -11.30 -5.36
CA PRO A 98 -9.91 -11.60 -6.75
C PRO A 98 -9.48 -10.45 -7.66
N GLY A 99 -8.81 -10.75 -8.76
CA GLY A 99 -8.32 -9.75 -9.71
C GLY A 99 -6.94 -9.13 -9.37
N PHE A 100 -6.30 -9.47 -8.25
CA PHE A 100 -4.91 -9.07 -8.05
C PHE A 100 -4.02 -9.80 -9.05
N ALA A 101 -3.19 -9.06 -9.75
CA ALA A 101 -2.28 -9.59 -10.75
C ALA A 101 -0.91 -8.91 -10.67
N VAL A 102 0.12 -9.66 -11.04
CA VAL A 102 1.48 -9.15 -11.20
C VAL A 102 1.88 -9.30 -12.66
N ARG A 103 2.11 -8.18 -13.33
CA ARG A 103 2.49 -8.16 -14.73
C ARG A 103 3.95 -7.74 -14.87
N ARG A 104 4.77 -8.60 -15.47
CA ARG A 104 6.16 -8.26 -15.82
C ARG A 104 6.17 -7.35 -17.05
N THR A 105 6.80 -6.18 -16.92
CA THR A 105 6.94 -5.17 -17.96
C THR A 105 8.30 -5.20 -18.64
N ASP A 106 9.36 -5.53 -17.89
CA ASP A 106 10.72 -5.64 -18.41
C ASP A 106 11.46 -6.81 -17.76
N ASN A 107 12.42 -7.38 -18.48
CA ASN A 107 13.36 -8.39 -17.96
C ASN A 107 14.58 -8.47 -18.90
N ARG A 108 15.69 -7.92 -18.46
CA ARG A 108 16.90 -7.78 -19.28
C ARG A 108 18.16 -7.84 -18.43
N ILE A 109 19.30 -8.06 -19.09
CA ILE A 109 20.61 -7.88 -18.49
C ILE A 109 21.07 -6.45 -18.72
N VAL A 110 21.58 -5.83 -17.68
CA VAL A 110 22.07 -4.45 -17.69
C VAL A 110 23.48 -4.34 -17.12
N PRO A 111 24.28 -3.33 -17.50
CA PRO A 111 25.55 -3.05 -16.84
C PRO A 111 25.34 -2.76 -15.36
N SER A 112 26.16 -3.36 -14.50
CA SER A 112 26.11 -3.10 -13.05
C SER A 112 26.86 -1.81 -12.72
N THR A 113 26.17 -0.90 -11.99
CA THR A 113 26.82 0.28 -11.43
C THR A 113 27.60 -0.07 -10.16
N PRO A 114 28.57 0.76 -9.72
CA PRO A 114 29.26 0.54 -8.45
C PRO A 114 28.29 0.42 -7.25
N ALA A 115 27.21 1.20 -7.23
CA ALA A 115 26.19 1.13 -6.19
C ALA A 115 25.45 -0.21 -6.18
N ILE A 116 25.00 -0.69 -7.35
CA ILE A 116 24.33 -1.98 -7.48
C ILE A 116 25.26 -3.12 -7.07
N ARG A 117 26.55 -3.08 -7.48
CA ARG A 117 27.55 -4.08 -7.07
C ARG A 117 27.75 -4.09 -5.56
N ALA A 118 27.81 -2.93 -4.95
CA ALA A 118 27.97 -2.82 -3.49
C ALA A 118 26.78 -3.44 -2.74
N HIS A 119 25.54 -3.16 -3.16
CA HIS A 119 24.33 -3.72 -2.54
C HIS A 119 24.19 -5.23 -2.79
N LEU A 120 24.46 -5.71 -4.01
CA LEU A 120 24.40 -7.15 -4.31
C LEU A 120 25.62 -7.94 -3.83
N GLY A 121 26.68 -7.29 -3.34
CA GLY A 121 27.91 -7.96 -2.95
C GLY A 121 28.53 -8.76 -4.10
N THR A 122 28.54 -8.22 -5.31
CA THR A 122 29.05 -8.89 -6.52
C THR A 122 30.12 -8.03 -7.21
N SER A 123 31.04 -8.70 -7.92
CA SER A 123 32.00 -8.04 -8.81
C SER A 123 31.58 -8.11 -10.28
N ASP A 124 30.41 -8.70 -10.59
CA ASP A 124 29.96 -8.89 -11.96
C ASP A 124 29.70 -7.54 -12.65
N ASP A 125 30.16 -7.40 -13.89
CA ASP A 125 29.94 -6.21 -14.70
C ASP A 125 28.51 -6.10 -15.24
N GLN A 126 27.74 -7.17 -15.11
CA GLN A 126 26.34 -7.25 -15.55
C GLN A 126 25.46 -7.88 -14.49
N VAL A 127 24.24 -7.37 -14.39
CA VAL A 127 23.20 -7.87 -13.48
C VAL A 127 21.88 -8.02 -14.23
N GLY A 128 21.01 -8.87 -13.74
CA GLY A 128 19.64 -8.94 -14.21
C GLY A 128 18.84 -7.77 -13.65
N LEU A 129 17.96 -7.21 -14.47
CA LEU A 129 16.94 -6.24 -14.09
C LEU A 129 15.58 -6.80 -14.47
N VAL A 130 14.63 -6.78 -13.57
CA VAL A 130 13.24 -7.10 -13.86
C VAL A 130 12.32 -6.02 -13.31
N GLU A 131 11.31 -5.66 -14.07
CA GLU A 131 10.27 -4.73 -13.67
C GLU A 131 8.89 -5.42 -13.66
N HIS A 132 8.10 -5.13 -12.61
CA HIS A 132 6.75 -5.62 -12.44
C HIS A 132 5.80 -4.48 -12.10
N VAL A 133 4.57 -4.58 -12.57
CA VAL A 133 3.43 -3.77 -12.14
C VAL A 133 2.47 -4.66 -11.39
N PHE A 134 2.12 -4.26 -10.17
CA PHE A 134 1.05 -4.85 -9.38
C PHE A 134 -0.26 -4.18 -9.76
N GLU A 135 -1.27 -4.96 -10.12
CA GLU A 135 -2.53 -4.44 -10.64
C GLU A 135 -3.72 -5.10 -9.94
N HIS A 136 -4.80 -4.33 -9.80
CA HIS A 136 -6.11 -4.86 -9.46
C HIS A 136 -7.00 -4.83 -10.71
N ILE A 137 -7.35 -6.00 -11.21
CA ILE A 137 -8.20 -6.17 -12.37
C ILE A 137 -9.65 -6.23 -11.89
N THR A 138 -10.47 -5.32 -12.37
CA THR A 138 -11.92 -5.26 -12.11
C THR A 138 -12.70 -5.39 -13.40
N GLY A 139 -14.03 -5.48 -13.32
CA GLY A 139 -14.88 -5.49 -14.51
C GLY A 139 -14.73 -4.25 -15.41
N ASP A 140 -14.30 -3.12 -14.82
CA ASP A 140 -14.12 -1.85 -15.52
C ASP A 140 -12.69 -1.64 -16.05
N GLY A 141 -11.78 -2.59 -15.82
CA GLY A 141 -10.39 -2.52 -16.29
C GLY A 141 -9.34 -2.88 -15.25
N SER A 142 -8.10 -2.43 -15.46
CA SER A 142 -6.96 -2.67 -14.58
C SER A 142 -6.56 -1.36 -13.87
N GLU A 143 -6.40 -1.42 -12.55
CA GLU A 143 -5.88 -0.32 -11.73
C GLU A 143 -4.49 -0.69 -11.20
N PRO A 144 -3.42 0.05 -11.58
CA PRO A 144 -2.09 -0.18 -11.02
C PRO A 144 -2.04 0.23 -9.55
N LEU A 145 -1.44 -0.62 -8.73
CA LEU A 145 -1.27 -0.45 -7.28
C LEU A 145 0.17 -0.12 -6.91
N GLY A 146 1.12 -0.68 -7.66
CA GLY A 146 2.54 -0.51 -7.43
C GLY A 146 3.38 -0.91 -8.62
N VAL A 147 4.62 -0.42 -8.63
CA VAL A 147 5.68 -0.77 -9.58
C VAL A 147 6.87 -1.26 -8.77
N ARG A 148 7.52 -2.32 -9.22
CA ARG A 148 8.70 -2.89 -8.58
C ARG A 148 9.81 -3.09 -9.61
N ILE A 149 11.00 -2.61 -9.30
CA ILE A 149 12.23 -2.86 -10.05
C ILE A 149 13.16 -3.67 -9.15
N ALA A 150 13.66 -4.79 -9.65
CA ALA A 150 14.60 -5.63 -8.93
C ALA A 150 15.87 -5.87 -9.73
N TYR A 151 17.01 -5.74 -9.04
CA TYR A 151 18.33 -6.13 -9.53
C TYR A 151 18.72 -7.45 -8.88
N TYR A 152 19.22 -8.39 -9.69
CA TYR A 152 19.62 -9.72 -9.24
C TYR A 152 20.85 -10.20 -10.00
N ARG A 153 21.54 -11.21 -9.47
CA ARG A 153 22.73 -11.77 -10.13
C ARG A 153 22.36 -12.36 -11.49
N SER A 154 23.09 -12.01 -12.55
CA SER A 154 22.77 -12.35 -13.95
C SER A 154 22.69 -13.84 -14.25
N ARG A 155 23.27 -14.69 -13.39
CA ARG A 155 23.19 -16.16 -13.50
C ARG A 155 21.79 -16.74 -13.30
N TYR A 156 20.87 -15.97 -12.71
CA TYR A 156 19.51 -16.44 -12.45
C TYR A 156 18.56 -16.01 -13.58
N THR A 157 17.51 -16.80 -13.75
CA THR A 157 16.41 -16.49 -14.66
C THR A 157 15.16 -16.30 -13.83
N GLN A 158 14.45 -15.22 -14.06
CA GLN A 158 13.18 -14.93 -13.40
C GLN A 158 12.03 -15.72 -14.07
N PRO A 159 11.60 -16.87 -13.56
CA PRO A 159 10.50 -17.63 -14.14
C PRO A 159 9.19 -16.86 -13.97
N ARG A 160 8.27 -16.97 -14.93
CA ARG A 160 6.95 -16.31 -14.83
C ARG A 160 6.09 -16.87 -13.70
N SER A 161 6.31 -18.13 -13.33
CA SER A 161 5.52 -18.86 -12.33
C SER A 161 5.66 -18.31 -10.90
N TRP A 162 6.69 -17.51 -10.58
CA TRP A 162 6.82 -16.91 -9.25
C TRP A 162 5.62 -16.04 -8.86
N GLN A 163 4.95 -15.46 -9.85
CA GLN A 163 3.76 -14.60 -9.63
C GLN A 163 2.57 -15.37 -9.04
N SER A 164 2.60 -16.69 -9.10
CA SER A 164 1.59 -17.59 -8.53
C SER A 164 2.01 -18.16 -7.18
N CYS A 165 3.18 -17.78 -6.66
CA CYS A 165 3.62 -18.22 -5.34
C CYS A 165 2.79 -17.58 -4.23
N PRO A 166 2.50 -18.30 -3.13
CA PRO A 166 1.69 -17.78 -2.04
C PRO A 166 2.41 -16.76 -1.17
N SER A 167 3.75 -16.73 -1.20
CA SER A 167 4.57 -15.83 -0.39
C SER A 167 5.85 -15.41 -1.10
N LEU A 168 6.51 -14.36 -0.58
CA LEU A 168 7.85 -13.97 -1.02
C LEU A 168 8.86 -15.11 -0.83
N ALA A 169 8.79 -15.83 0.28
CA ALA A 169 9.72 -16.95 0.55
C ALA A 169 9.63 -18.05 -0.51
N ASP A 170 8.41 -18.42 -0.92
CA ASP A 170 8.19 -19.40 -1.99
C ASP A 170 8.67 -18.89 -3.34
N ALA A 171 8.40 -17.64 -3.66
CA ALA A 171 8.87 -16.98 -4.88
C ALA A 171 10.40 -16.92 -4.93
N PHE A 172 11.03 -16.56 -3.81
CA PHE A 172 12.49 -16.49 -3.68
C PHE A 172 13.14 -17.88 -3.89
N ALA A 173 12.63 -18.88 -3.21
CA ALA A 173 13.15 -20.26 -3.36
C ALA A 173 12.99 -20.79 -4.81
N LEU A 174 11.86 -20.46 -5.46
CA LEU A 174 11.63 -20.82 -6.86
C LEU A 174 12.62 -20.15 -7.81
N VAL A 175 12.96 -18.87 -7.58
CA VAL A 175 13.85 -18.10 -8.45
C VAL A 175 15.31 -18.44 -8.22
N TYR A 176 15.72 -18.51 -6.96
CA TYR A 176 17.14 -18.59 -6.59
C TYR A 176 17.62 -20.01 -6.22
N GLY A 177 16.68 -20.96 -6.03
CA GLY A 177 16.99 -22.34 -5.67
C GLY A 177 17.50 -22.53 -4.24
N VAL A 178 17.38 -21.49 -3.41
CA VAL A 178 17.81 -21.46 -2.00
C VAL A 178 16.72 -20.83 -1.14
N PRO A 179 16.60 -21.18 0.15
CA PRO A 179 15.61 -20.59 1.03
C PRO A 179 15.90 -19.11 1.29
N LEU A 180 14.83 -18.32 1.43
CA LEU A 180 14.91 -16.94 1.92
C LEU A 180 15.39 -16.95 3.37
N GLY A 181 16.40 -16.12 3.67
CA GLY A 181 16.90 -15.86 5.02
C GLY A 181 16.34 -14.56 5.57
N ASP A 182 17.08 -13.48 5.38
CA ASP A 182 16.75 -12.17 5.92
C ASP A 182 16.25 -11.20 4.84
N VAL A 183 15.31 -10.33 5.22
CA VAL A 183 14.79 -9.24 4.38
C VAL A 183 14.99 -7.91 5.11
N GLU A 184 15.96 -7.15 4.64
CA GLU A 184 16.16 -5.77 5.10
C GLU A 184 15.22 -4.86 4.33
N THR A 185 14.42 -4.05 5.03
CA THR A 185 13.39 -3.21 4.42
C THR A 185 13.46 -1.78 4.95
N VAL A 186 13.45 -0.81 4.04
CA VAL A 186 13.27 0.62 4.33
C VAL A 186 12.04 1.11 3.59
N ILE A 187 11.22 1.93 4.25
CA ILE A 187 10.01 2.52 3.67
C ILE A 187 10.05 4.03 3.85
N ASP A 188 9.94 4.75 2.74
CA ASP A 188 9.88 6.20 2.68
C ASP A 188 8.58 6.67 2.01
N ALA A 189 8.13 7.87 2.37
CA ALA A 189 7.10 8.59 1.64
C ALA A 189 7.77 9.60 0.71
N VAL A 190 7.58 9.45 -0.59
CA VAL A 190 8.22 10.30 -1.61
C VAL A 190 7.20 10.87 -2.59
N ALA A 191 7.57 11.97 -3.26
CA ALA A 191 6.82 12.50 -4.39
C ALA A 191 7.09 11.63 -5.62
N CYS A 192 6.03 11.26 -6.34
CA CYS A 192 6.11 10.43 -7.54
C CYS A 192 6.76 11.21 -8.69
N ASP A 193 7.78 10.65 -9.32
CA ASP A 193 8.37 11.17 -10.56
C ASP A 193 7.44 10.92 -11.77
N SER A 194 7.73 11.52 -12.90
CA SER A 194 6.90 11.46 -14.09
C SER A 194 6.79 10.05 -14.70
N GLU A 195 7.85 9.25 -14.64
CA GLU A 195 7.88 7.87 -15.17
C GLU A 195 7.05 6.92 -14.32
N THR A 196 7.29 6.92 -13.02
CA THR A 196 6.51 6.16 -12.05
C THR A 196 5.04 6.59 -12.04
N ALA A 197 4.77 7.91 -12.16
CA ALA A 197 3.41 8.44 -12.23
C ALA A 197 2.63 7.92 -13.45
N ALA A 198 3.28 7.82 -14.61
CA ALA A 198 2.69 7.24 -15.81
C ALA A 198 2.34 5.76 -15.62
N LEU A 199 3.23 4.96 -15.01
CA LEU A 199 3.00 3.54 -14.73
C LEU A 199 1.88 3.33 -13.70
N LEU A 200 1.83 4.15 -12.66
CA LEU A 200 0.82 4.09 -11.60
C LEU A 200 -0.50 4.79 -11.97
N ARG A 201 -0.55 5.47 -13.11
CA ARG A 201 -1.70 6.29 -13.56
C ARG A 201 -2.13 7.31 -12.49
N VAL A 202 -1.16 7.95 -11.86
CA VAL A 202 -1.36 9.05 -10.91
C VAL A 202 -0.78 10.34 -11.46
N ARG A 203 -0.99 11.46 -10.77
CA ARG A 203 -0.35 12.73 -11.14
C ARG A 203 1.10 12.73 -10.66
N GLU A 204 2.00 13.27 -11.46
CA GLU A 204 3.36 13.60 -11.01
C GLU A 204 3.32 14.42 -9.70
N GLY A 205 4.22 14.14 -8.77
CA GLY A 205 4.23 14.73 -7.44
C GLY A 205 3.21 14.14 -6.46
N SER A 206 2.35 13.19 -6.88
CA SER A 206 1.47 12.47 -5.94
C SER A 206 2.30 11.73 -4.89
N PRO A 207 1.84 11.64 -3.62
CA PRO A 207 2.54 10.85 -2.61
C PRO A 207 2.49 9.37 -2.96
N VAL A 208 3.65 8.72 -2.92
CA VAL A 208 3.79 7.26 -3.04
C VAL A 208 4.61 6.74 -1.87
N LEU A 209 4.40 5.48 -1.52
CA LEU A 209 5.25 4.76 -0.57
C LEU A 209 6.34 4.06 -1.36
N MET A 210 7.58 4.49 -1.19
CA MET A 210 8.75 3.80 -1.72
C MET A 210 9.23 2.78 -0.71
N ARG A 211 9.44 1.55 -1.15
CA ARG A 211 10.02 0.48 -0.35
C ARG A 211 11.28 -0.04 -1.03
N GLU A 212 12.40 0.08 -0.34
CA GLU A 212 13.67 -0.52 -0.70
C GLU A 212 13.84 -1.82 0.08
N GLN A 213 14.28 -2.89 -0.58
CA GLN A 213 14.54 -4.18 0.07
C GLN A 213 15.83 -4.81 -0.41
N ILE A 214 16.54 -5.46 0.52
CA ILE A 214 17.66 -6.35 0.25
C ILE A 214 17.25 -7.74 0.72
N LEU A 215 17.21 -8.69 -0.22
CA LEU A 215 16.83 -10.07 0.06
C LEU A 215 18.08 -10.94 0.11
N ARG A 216 18.27 -11.63 1.25
CA ARG A 216 19.39 -12.53 1.50
C ARG A 216 18.90 -13.98 1.59
N ASP A 217 19.74 -14.90 1.17
CA ASP A 217 19.51 -16.32 1.44
C ASP A 217 19.86 -16.67 2.90
N ALA A 218 19.64 -17.92 3.27
CA ALA A 218 19.92 -18.44 4.61
C ALA A 218 21.41 -18.38 5.01
N GLU A 219 22.33 -18.28 4.04
CA GLU A 219 23.76 -18.09 4.25
C GLU A 219 24.17 -16.61 4.31
N GLY A 220 23.21 -15.67 4.19
CA GLY A 220 23.44 -14.24 4.23
C GLY A 220 23.90 -13.62 2.91
N THR A 221 23.91 -14.39 1.81
CA THR A 221 24.26 -13.86 0.49
C THR A 221 23.12 -13.06 -0.09
N VAL A 222 23.39 -11.84 -0.55
CA VAL A 222 22.38 -11.02 -1.23
C VAL A 222 22.08 -11.62 -2.60
N GLN A 223 20.83 -11.98 -2.82
CA GLN A 223 20.33 -12.48 -4.10
C GLN A 223 19.59 -11.41 -4.90
N GLU A 224 18.96 -10.44 -4.21
CA GLU A 224 18.16 -9.41 -4.84
C GLU A 224 18.23 -8.09 -4.09
N TYR A 225 18.25 -6.99 -4.87
CA TYR A 225 18.13 -5.62 -4.42
C TYR A 225 17.01 -4.92 -5.19
N THR A 226 16.01 -4.39 -4.50
CA THR A 226 14.76 -3.98 -5.14
C THR A 226 14.21 -2.66 -4.61
N PHE A 227 13.57 -1.92 -5.51
CA PHE A 227 12.78 -0.73 -5.23
C PHE A 227 11.34 -0.96 -5.68
N SER A 228 10.41 -0.59 -4.83
CA SER A 228 8.99 -0.65 -5.17
C SER A 228 8.33 0.67 -4.82
N HIS A 229 7.49 1.18 -5.70
CA HIS A 229 6.68 2.38 -5.48
C HIS A 229 5.21 1.98 -5.46
N TYR A 230 4.53 2.28 -4.38
CA TYR A 230 3.11 1.93 -4.20
C TYR A 230 2.26 3.17 -4.06
N ARG A 231 1.07 3.13 -4.61
CA ARG A 231 0.06 4.17 -4.42
C ARG A 231 -0.33 4.28 -2.96
N ALA A 232 -0.01 5.43 -2.32
CA ALA A 232 -0.30 5.67 -0.90
C ALA A 232 -1.82 5.75 -0.59
N ASP A 233 -2.65 5.96 -1.62
CA ASP A 233 -4.11 5.97 -1.51
C ASP A 233 -4.74 4.57 -1.67
N ARG A 234 -3.95 3.52 -1.95
CA ARG A 234 -4.43 2.16 -2.21
C ARG A 234 -3.71 1.07 -1.41
N VAL A 235 -2.46 1.31 -1.01
CA VAL A 235 -1.63 0.31 -0.36
C VAL A 235 -1.24 0.77 1.04
N SER A 236 -1.19 -0.15 1.97
CA SER A 236 -0.64 0.04 3.30
C SER A 236 0.27 -1.13 3.67
N PHE A 237 1.28 -0.86 4.50
CA PHE A 237 2.24 -1.83 4.98
C PHE A 237 2.01 -2.11 6.47
N PRO A 238 1.22 -3.13 6.82
CA PRO A 238 1.08 -3.55 8.21
C PRO A 238 2.34 -4.25 8.69
N LEU A 239 2.66 -4.02 9.98
CA LEU A 239 3.69 -4.75 10.72
C LEU A 239 3.01 -5.78 11.62
N GLY A 240 3.53 -6.99 11.68
CA GLY A 240 3.03 -8.05 12.55
C GLY A 240 2.18 -9.08 11.83
N ARG A 241 1.25 -9.72 12.55
CA ARG A 241 0.40 -10.78 12.01
C ARG A 241 -0.78 -10.20 11.23
N GLU A 242 -1.25 -10.96 10.25
CA GLU A 242 -2.52 -10.69 9.60
C GLU A 242 -3.62 -10.50 10.66
N PRO A 243 -4.40 -9.40 10.62
CA PRO A 243 -5.51 -9.23 11.54
C PRO A 243 -6.52 -10.36 11.31
N GLU A 244 -6.93 -11.03 12.37
CA GLU A 244 -8.08 -11.94 12.34
C GLU A 244 -9.25 -11.14 11.74
N SER A 245 -10.01 -11.76 10.83
CA SER A 245 -11.15 -11.09 10.21
C SER A 245 -12.05 -10.51 11.29
N PRO A 246 -12.16 -9.19 11.41
CA PRO A 246 -13.12 -8.63 12.34
C PRO A 246 -14.51 -9.06 11.86
N GLY A 247 -15.20 -9.78 12.67
CA GLY A 247 -16.65 -9.87 12.53
C GLY A 247 -17.15 -8.44 12.42
N GLY A 248 -17.91 -8.12 11.36
CA GLY A 248 -18.29 -6.75 11.02
C GLY A 248 -18.70 -5.94 12.24
N LEU A 249 -18.51 -4.64 12.19
CA LEU A 249 -18.87 -3.72 13.28
C LEU A 249 -20.35 -3.85 13.60
N VAL A 250 -20.71 -4.85 14.42
CA VAL A 250 -22.06 -5.00 14.96
C VAL A 250 -22.22 -3.91 16.01
N VAL A 251 -22.57 -2.73 15.56
CA VAL A 251 -23.08 -1.68 16.45
C VAL A 251 -24.55 -2.03 16.70
N ALA A 252 -24.79 -2.74 17.79
CA ALA A 252 -26.12 -2.98 18.32
C ALA A 252 -26.86 -1.66 18.62
#